data_31d8a2c4fa5d7bc18428adb367cfe131
#
_entry.id   31d8a2c4fa5d7bc18428adb367cfe131
#
_cell.length_a   1.000
_cell.length_b   1.000
_cell.length_c   1.000
_cell.angle_alpha   90.00
_cell.angle_beta   90.00
_cell.angle_gamma   90.00
#
_symmetry.space_group_name_H-M   'P 1'
#
loop_
_entity.id
_entity.type
_entity.pdbx_description
1 polymer ?
#
loop_
_entity_poly.entity_id
_entity_poly.type
_entity_poly.pdbx_seq_one_letter_code
_entity_poly.pdbx_strand_id
1 'polypeptide(L)'
;MIHKVLIANRGDIAVRVMRSCREMGIRTVAVFSEADRTARHVLYADEACLIGPAASRESYLNIDKIIMAAKRHGVDAIHPGYGFLSENSEFARRCREEGIIFIGPDPETMDAMGDKISARKHMIAAGVPVVPGTEQPLQSVEEAKEICNRIGYPVMLKASMGGGGKGMRLIHSESEVEEAYNTARSESMSSFGDDTVYLEKFVEEPHHIEFQILGDNYGNAVHLFERECSIQRRNQKIVEETPSPFVTPELRQKMGEAAVAAAKAVNYKGAGTIEFLVDKHRNFYFLEMNTRLQVEHPITEEVVGVDLVKEQLRIANNEPLHFKQEDLKQRGHAIECRICAEDSENNFMPSPGVIRQLMEPNGIGVRIDSYVYESYEIPIYYDPMIGKLIVWATTREFAIERMRRVLYEYKITGLKTNIGYLRHIMNVPDFVEGHYNTLFIPKHQDMLREWAGQKEEETENIAMIAAYIDYLMNLEENNSGSSDNRPISRWREFGLKKGVLRI
;
A
#
# COMPACT_ATOMS: atom_id res chain seq x y z
N MET A 1 19.45 18.63 -15.70
CA MET A 1 19.35 18.48 -14.22
C MET A 1 17.95 18.93 -13.81
N ILE A 2 17.27 18.15 -13.00
CA ILE A 2 15.90 18.43 -12.52
C ILE A 2 15.99 19.47 -11.40
N HIS A 3 15.30 20.60 -11.57
CA HIS A 3 15.22 21.69 -10.58
C HIS A 3 13.81 21.88 -10.01
N LYS A 4 12.80 21.43 -10.78
CA LYS A 4 11.39 21.54 -10.37
C LYS A 4 10.61 20.32 -10.79
N VAL A 5 9.87 19.70 -9.85
CA VAL A 5 9.08 18.49 -10.05
C VAL A 5 7.62 18.76 -9.74
N LEU A 6 6.72 18.36 -10.64
CA LEU A 6 5.29 18.26 -10.34
C LEU A 6 5.00 16.87 -9.77
N ILE A 7 4.28 16.82 -8.65
CA ILE A 7 3.85 15.56 -8.04
C ILE A 7 2.41 15.27 -8.50
N ALA A 8 2.27 14.31 -9.44
CA ALA A 8 0.99 13.90 -10.01
C ALA A 8 0.26 12.92 -9.10
N ASN A 9 0.17 13.26 -7.82
CA ASN A 9 -0.44 12.43 -6.79
C ASN A 9 -0.92 13.28 -5.60
N ARG A 10 -1.48 12.65 -4.57
CA ARG A 10 -2.01 13.26 -3.37
C ARG A 10 -1.60 12.46 -2.11
N GLY A 11 -2.03 12.96 -0.96
CA GLY A 11 -1.91 12.20 0.29
C GLY A 11 -0.48 12.05 0.79
N ASP A 12 -0.23 10.93 1.43
CA ASP A 12 1.06 10.61 2.06
C ASP A 12 2.19 10.50 1.06
N ILE A 13 1.96 9.88 -0.10
CA ILE A 13 3.00 9.72 -1.13
C ILE A 13 3.42 11.07 -1.72
N ALA A 14 2.50 12.00 -1.91
CA ALA A 14 2.87 13.33 -2.40
C ALA A 14 3.77 14.06 -1.38
N VAL A 15 3.43 14.02 -0.10
CA VAL A 15 4.26 14.57 0.98
C VAL A 15 5.62 13.87 1.03
N ARG A 16 5.63 12.52 0.90
CA ARG A 16 6.85 11.70 0.92
C ARG A 16 7.83 12.11 -0.20
N VAL A 17 7.32 12.25 -1.42
CA VAL A 17 8.14 12.70 -2.57
C VAL A 17 8.66 14.11 -2.35
N MET A 18 7.81 15.03 -1.90
CA MET A 18 8.19 16.43 -1.62
C MET A 18 9.29 16.55 -0.58
N ARG A 19 9.30 15.68 0.45
CA ARG A 19 10.37 15.64 1.45
C ARG A 19 11.73 15.35 0.80
N SER A 20 11.82 14.32 -0.03
CA SER A 20 13.07 14.00 -0.77
C SER A 20 13.46 15.10 -1.75
N CYS A 21 12.51 15.68 -2.48
CA CYS A 21 12.78 16.82 -3.35
C CYS A 21 13.39 18.00 -2.58
N ARG A 22 12.80 18.35 -1.43
CA ARG A 22 13.30 19.46 -0.57
C ARG A 22 14.71 19.20 -0.07
N GLU A 23 15.03 17.98 0.37
CA GLU A 23 16.36 17.58 0.81
C GLU A 23 17.40 17.59 -0.33
N MET A 24 16.96 17.45 -1.58
CA MET A 24 17.80 17.57 -2.78
C MET A 24 17.84 18.99 -3.37
N GLY A 25 17.16 19.95 -2.75
CA GLY A 25 17.09 21.34 -3.26
C GLY A 25 16.21 21.49 -4.51
N ILE A 26 15.30 20.53 -4.77
CA ILE A 26 14.39 20.51 -5.92
C ILE A 26 13.06 21.15 -5.50
N ARG A 27 12.59 22.14 -6.27
CA ARG A 27 11.29 22.76 -6.04
C ARG A 27 10.14 21.84 -6.42
N THR A 28 9.00 22.00 -5.77
CA THR A 28 7.85 21.12 -5.93
C THR A 28 6.58 21.86 -6.33
N VAL A 29 5.79 21.25 -7.21
CA VAL A 29 4.45 21.71 -7.59
C VAL A 29 3.45 20.61 -7.20
N ALA A 30 2.53 20.90 -6.29
CA ALA A 30 1.42 20.02 -5.99
C ALA A 30 0.30 20.22 -7.01
N VAL A 31 -0.31 19.14 -7.47
CA VAL A 31 -1.65 19.21 -8.07
C VAL A 31 -2.69 18.81 -7.04
N PHE A 32 -3.89 19.41 -7.11
CA PHE A 32 -4.96 19.08 -6.19
C PHE A 32 -6.36 19.24 -6.80
N SER A 33 -7.30 18.41 -6.35
CA SER A 33 -8.72 18.57 -6.65
C SER A 33 -9.39 19.53 -5.65
N GLU A 34 -10.63 19.92 -5.91
CA GLU A 34 -11.41 20.75 -4.99
C GLU A 34 -11.50 20.16 -3.58
N ALA A 35 -11.60 18.83 -3.46
CA ALA A 35 -11.65 18.13 -2.17
C ALA A 35 -10.34 18.19 -1.37
N ASP A 36 -9.22 18.38 -2.03
CA ASP A 36 -7.89 18.39 -1.41
C ASP A 36 -7.32 19.79 -1.18
N ARG A 37 -8.12 20.85 -1.34
CA ARG A 37 -7.67 22.25 -1.25
C ARG A 37 -6.87 22.56 0.01
N THR A 38 -7.19 21.92 1.13
CA THR A 38 -6.53 22.09 2.42
C THR A 38 -5.61 20.92 2.78
N ALA A 39 -5.42 19.95 1.87
CA ALA A 39 -4.59 18.77 2.15
C ALA A 39 -3.12 19.15 2.38
N ARG A 40 -2.45 18.39 3.27
CA ARG A 40 -1.05 18.67 3.68
C ARG A 40 -0.10 18.81 2.51
N HIS A 41 -0.24 18.00 1.44
CA HIS A 41 0.63 18.08 0.27
C HIS A 41 0.51 19.43 -0.47
N VAL A 42 -0.68 20.04 -0.49
CA VAL A 42 -0.91 21.37 -1.06
C VAL A 42 -0.22 22.46 -0.23
N LEU A 43 -0.31 22.32 1.10
CA LEU A 43 0.31 23.28 2.05
C LEU A 43 1.83 23.13 2.14
N TYR A 44 2.36 21.95 1.78
CA TYR A 44 3.79 21.62 1.91
C TYR A 44 4.60 21.99 0.66
N ALA A 45 3.98 21.95 -0.52
CA ALA A 45 4.63 22.25 -1.79
C ALA A 45 5.05 23.73 -1.91
N ASP A 46 6.04 24.01 -2.77
CA ASP A 46 6.45 25.38 -3.08
C ASP A 46 5.41 26.11 -3.94
N GLU A 47 4.73 25.37 -4.83
CA GLU A 47 3.64 25.87 -5.68
C GLU A 47 2.51 24.83 -5.71
N ALA A 48 1.28 25.27 -6.00
CA ALA A 48 0.14 24.36 -6.10
C ALA A 48 -0.81 24.76 -7.22
N CYS A 49 -1.43 23.77 -7.88
CA CYS A 49 -2.32 23.95 -9.01
C CYS A 49 -3.62 23.14 -8.84
N LEU A 50 -4.76 23.81 -8.84
CA LEU A 50 -6.07 23.17 -8.91
C LEU A 50 -6.26 22.55 -10.30
N ILE A 51 -6.55 21.22 -10.33
CA ILE A 51 -6.72 20.47 -11.57
C ILE A 51 -8.16 20.01 -11.82
N GLY A 52 -9.10 20.32 -10.94
CA GLY A 52 -10.52 20.06 -11.20
C GLY A 52 -11.34 19.66 -9.98
N PRO A 53 -12.57 19.14 -10.20
CA PRO A 53 -13.47 18.68 -9.18
C PRO A 53 -12.90 17.50 -8.35
N ALA A 54 -13.65 17.11 -7.31
CA ALA A 54 -13.24 16.03 -6.40
C ALA A 54 -13.10 14.66 -7.09
N ALA A 55 -13.92 14.35 -8.11
CA ALA A 55 -13.86 13.07 -8.81
C ALA A 55 -12.49 12.86 -9.49
N SER A 56 -11.85 11.70 -9.22
CA SER A 56 -10.51 11.39 -9.75
C SER A 56 -10.43 11.43 -11.27
N ARG A 57 -11.48 11.00 -11.97
CA ARG A 57 -11.54 11.01 -13.45
C ARG A 57 -11.48 12.43 -14.02
N GLU A 58 -11.95 13.42 -13.27
CA GLU A 58 -11.97 14.83 -13.68
C GLU A 58 -10.77 15.62 -13.16
N SER A 59 -9.91 15.00 -12.36
CA SER A 59 -8.74 15.62 -11.72
C SER A 59 -7.49 14.74 -11.87
N TYR A 60 -7.16 13.90 -10.89
CA TYR A 60 -5.90 13.13 -10.82
C TYR A 60 -5.72 12.08 -11.92
N LEU A 61 -6.78 11.63 -12.58
CA LEU A 61 -6.74 10.71 -13.73
C LEU A 61 -6.84 11.44 -15.07
N ASN A 62 -6.88 12.78 -15.08
CA ASN A 62 -6.96 13.57 -16.30
C ASN A 62 -5.56 13.99 -16.77
N ILE A 63 -5.03 13.26 -17.74
CA ILE A 63 -3.68 13.47 -18.30
C ILE A 63 -3.51 14.91 -18.79
N ASP A 64 -4.47 15.45 -19.59
CA ASP A 64 -4.35 16.77 -20.19
C ASP A 64 -4.25 17.87 -19.14
N LYS A 65 -5.03 17.78 -18.04
CA LYS A 65 -4.98 18.77 -16.96
C LYS A 65 -3.65 18.72 -16.21
N ILE A 66 -3.08 17.54 -16.00
CA ILE A 66 -1.78 17.37 -15.32
C ILE A 66 -0.66 17.93 -16.22
N ILE A 67 -0.64 17.58 -17.50
CA ILE A 67 0.33 18.10 -18.48
C ILE A 67 0.21 19.62 -18.60
N MET A 68 -1.00 20.16 -18.65
CA MET A 68 -1.24 21.63 -18.69
C MET A 68 -0.70 22.31 -17.42
N ALA A 69 -0.93 21.72 -16.25
CA ALA A 69 -0.36 22.21 -14.98
C ALA A 69 1.17 22.19 -15.01
N ALA A 70 1.78 21.10 -15.50
CA ALA A 70 3.22 20.96 -15.62
C ALA A 70 3.84 22.04 -16.54
N LYS A 71 3.24 22.27 -17.71
CA LYS A 71 3.68 23.31 -18.65
C LYS A 71 3.51 24.72 -18.08
N ARG A 72 2.37 24.99 -17.42
CA ARG A 72 2.08 26.29 -16.79
C ARG A 72 3.10 26.66 -15.71
N HIS A 73 3.53 25.69 -14.93
CA HIS A 73 4.49 25.88 -13.84
C HIS A 73 5.95 25.68 -14.27
N GLY A 74 6.20 25.34 -15.54
CA GLY A 74 7.54 25.15 -16.09
C GLY A 74 8.36 24.12 -15.30
N VAL A 75 7.79 22.93 -15.10
CA VAL A 75 8.49 21.85 -14.39
C VAL A 75 9.38 21.07 -15.35
N ASP A 76 10.48 20.54 -14.84
CA ASP A 76 11.41 19.67 -15.59
C ASP A 76 10.92 18.23 -15.66
N ALA A 77 10.24 17.78 -14.58
CA ALA A 77 9.84 16.39 -14.42
C ALA A 77 8.50 16.25 -13.68
N ILE A 78 7.89 15.07 -13.84
CA ILE A 78 6.69 14.67 -13.12
C ILE A 78 7.00 13.38 -12.34
N HIS A 79 6.68 13.38 -11.02
CA HIS A 79 6.69 12.18 -10.20
C HIS A 79 5.26 11.68 -10.02
N PRO A 80 4.92 10.46 -10.48
CA PRO A 80 3.56 9.94 -10.44
C PRO A 80 3.16 9.36 -9.07
N GLY A 81 4.12 9.09 -8.18
CA GLY A 81 3.89 8.36 -6.93
C GLY A 81 3.50 6.91 -7.17
N TYR A 82 2.41 6.47 -6.52
CA TYR A 82 1.75 5.18 -6.76
C TYR A 82 0.24 5.36 -6.94
N GLY A 83 -0.44 4.38 -7.58
CA GLY A 83 -1.85 4.51 -7.96
C GLY A 83 -2.06 5.57 -9.05
N PHE A 84 -3.29 6.02 -9.26
CA PHE A 84 -3.68 6.97 -10.32
C PHE A 84 -3.00 6.66 -11.69
N LEU A 85 -2.11 7.55 -12.15
CA LEU A 85 -1.44 7.45 -13.45
C LEU A 85 -0.02 6.86 -13.37
N SER A 86 0.40 6.32 -12.23
CA SER A 86 1.79 5.84 -12.05
C SER A 86 2.20 4.67 -12.95
N GLU A 87 1.23 3.86 -13.40
CA GLU A 87 1.45 2.74 -14.32
C GLU A 87 0.73 2.97 -15.67
N ASN A 88 0.41 4.23 -15.99
CA ASN A 88 -0.25 4.57 -17.23
C ASN A 88 0.77 4.94 -18.31
N SER A 89 0.98 4.05 -19.28
CA SER A 89 1.95 4.21 -20.36
C SER A 89 1.63 5.40 -21.26
N GLU A 90 0.34 5.72 -21.47
CA GLU A 90 -0.07 6.87 -22.26
C GLU A 90 0.34 8.19 -21.58
N PHE A 91 0.22 8.28 -20.26
CA PHE A 91 0.69 9.43 -19.50
C PHE A 91 2.21 9.62 -19.63
N ALA A 92 2.97 8.52 -19.53
CA ALA A 92 4.42 8.56 -19.71
C ALA A 92 4.82 8.97 -21.15
N ARG A 93 4.09 8.50 -22.18
CA ARG A 93 4.28 8.97 -23.59
C ARG A 93 4.00 10.45 -23.74
N ARG A 94 2.89 10.93 -23.20
CA ARG A 94 2.53 12.35 -23.25
C ARG A 94 3.60 13.22 -22.55
N CYS A 95 4.15 12.80 -21.42
CA CYS A 95 5.28 13.48 -20.79
C CYS A 95 6.48 13.58 -21.76
N ARG A 96 6.86 12.46 -22.39
CA ARG A 96 7.98 12.38 -23.36
C ARG A 96 7.74 13.30 -24.55
N GLU A 97 6.55 13.31 -25.14
CA GLU A 97 6.16 14.17 -26.28
C GLU A 97 6.23 15.66 -25.95
N GLU A 98 5.89 16.02 -24.72
CA GLU A 98 5.93 17.41 -24.24
C GLU A 98 7.31 17.83 -23.68
N GLY A 99 8.32 16.95 -23.78
CA GLY A 99 9.67 17.21 -23.28
C GLY A 99 9.78 17.26 -21.76
N ILE A 100 8.85 16.64 -21.04
CA ILE A 100 8.83 16.56 -19.58
C ILE A 100 9.33 15.17 -19.16
N ILE A 101 10.27 15.11 -18.22
CA ILE A 101 10.80 13.85 -17.71
C ILE A 101 9.73 13.15 -16.86
N PHE A 102 9.34 11.93 -17.22
CA PHE A 102 8.54 11.06 -16.37
C PHE A 102 9.47 10.31 -15.41
N ILE A 103 9.28 10.47 -14.09
CA ILE A 103 10.11 9.78 -13.07
C ILE A 103 9.55 8.39 -12.86
N GLY A 104 10.04 7.44 -13.63
CA GLY A 104 9.58 6.06 -13.69
C GLY A 104 10.15 5.33 -14.90
N PRO A 105 9.66 4.12 -15.20
CA PRO A 105 10.11 3.36 -16.36
C PRO A 105 9.59 3.93 -17.68
N ASP A 106 10.15 3.44 -18.77
CA ASP A 106 9.70 3.78 -20.12
C ASP A 106 8.27 3.23 -20.38
N PRO A 107 7.44 3.92 -21.20
CA PRO A 107 6.09 3.46 -21.52
C PRO A 107 6.05 2.05 -22.12
N GLU A 108 7.06 1.69 -22.91
CA GLU A 108 7.19 0.38 -23.53
C GLU A 108 7.35 -0.74 -22.48
N THR A 109 8.08 -0.45 -21.41
CA THR A 109 8.23 -1.37 -20.26
C THR A 109 6.93 -1.50 -19.48
N MET A 110 6.18 -0.40 -19.30
CA MET A 110 4.85 -0.44 -18.68
C MET A 110 3.88 -1.31 -19.48
N ASP A 111 3.85 -1.14 -20.81
CA ASP A 111 2.98 -1.95 -21.67
C ASP A 111 3.36 -3.42 -21.63
N ALA A 112 4.67 -3.74 -21.70
CA ALA A 112 5.15 -5.12 -21.67
C ALA A 112 4.82 -5.84 -20.36
N MET A 113 4.83 -5.12 -19.23
CA MET A 113 4.58 -5.68 -17.90
C MET A 113 3.12 -5.55 -17.45
N GLY A 114 2.34 -4.65 -18.02
CA GLY A 114 0.92 -4.45 -17.71
C GLY A 114 0.01 -5.56 -18.25
N ASP A 115 0.37 -6.20 -19.37
CA ASP A 115 -0.32 -7.38 -19.89
C ASP A 115 0.29 -8.66 -19.28
N LYS A 116 -0.52 -9.43 -18.55
CA LYS A 116 -0.06 -10.61 -17.79
C LYS A 116 0.53 -11.70 -18.68
N ILE A 117 0.00 -11.87 -19.89
CA ILE A 117 0.50 -12.89 -20.85
C ILE A 117 1.84 -12.42 -21.41
N SER A 118 1.96 -11.15 -21.78
CA SER A 118 3.22 -10.55 -22.22
C SER A 118 4.29 -10.61 -21.13
N ALA A 119 3.97 -10.19 -19.91
CA ALA A 119 4.86 -10.25 -18.77
C ALA A 119 5.36 -11.68 -18.53
N ARG A 120 4.45 -12.67 -18.53
CA ARG A 120 4.78 -14.08 -18.39
C ARG A 120 5.78 -14.57 -19.45
N LYS A 121 5.59 -14.20 -20.73
CA LYS A 121 6.52 -14.54 -21.81
C LYS A 121 7.90 -13.97 -21.58
N HIS A 122 7.99 -12.70 -21.18
CA HIS A 122 9.28 -12.07 -20.84
C HIS A 122 9.98 -12.78 -19.68
N MET A 123 9.22 -13.19 -18.65
CA MET A 123 9.77 -13.89 -17.49
C MET A 123 10.28 -15.28 -17.85
N ILE A 124 9.55 -16.05 -18.66
CA ILE A 124 10.00 -17.36 -19.15
C ILE A 124 11.30 -17.21 -19.97
N ALA A 125 11.36 -16.23 -20.88
CA ALA A 125 12.55 -15.95 -21.67
C ALA A 125 13.76 -15.53 -20.82
N ALA A 126 13.52 -14.89 -19.68
CA ALA A 126 14.54 -14.49 -18.70
C ALA A 126 14.93 -15.61 -17.73
N GLY A 127 14.32 -16.80 -17.83
CA GLY A 127 14.57 -17.91 -16.90
C GLY A 127 13.97 -17.71 -15.49
N VAL A 128 13.04 -16.77 -15.34
CA VAL A 128 12.34 -16.53 -14.07
C VAL A 128 11.20 -17.55 -13.93
N PRO A 129 11.10 -18.27 -12.77
CA PRO A 129 10.03 -19.23 -12.56
C PRO A 129 8.66 -18.58 -12.62
N VAL A 130 7.73 -19.17 -13.37
CA VAL A 130 6.33 -18.73 -13.47
C VAL A 130 5.40 -19.86 -13.02
N VAL A 131 4.22 -19.52 -12.50
CA VAL A 131 3.23 -20.53 -12.13
C VAL A 131 2.93 -21.40 -13.36
N PRO A 132 2.97 -22.76 -13.27
CA PRO A 132 2.60 -23.61 -14.40
C PRO A 132 1.20 -23.26 -14.94
N GLY A 133 1.08 -23.05 -16.24
CA GLY A 133 -0.19 -22.57 -16.83
C GLY A 133 -0.11 -22.42 -18.34
N THR A 134 -1.06 -21.70 -18.92
CA THR A 134 -1.10 -21.41 -20.36
C THR A 134 -0.14 -20.28 -20.74
N GLU A 135 0.47 -20.40 -21.92
CA GLU A 135 1.30 -19.35 -22.52
C GLU A 135 0.52 -18.49 -23.53
N GLN A 136 -0.65 -18.94 -23.90
CA GLN A 136 -1.57 -18.28 -24.82
C GLN A 136 -2.95 -18.17 -24.18
N PRO A 137 -3.78 -17.21 -24.64
CA PRO A 137 -5.18 -17.15 -24.27
C PRO A 137 -5.91 -18.43 -24.64
N LEU A 138 -6.81 -18.87 -23.78
CA LEU A 138 -7.69 -19.99 -24.06
C LEU A 138 -8.67 -19.66 -25.18
N GLN A 139 -8.81 -20.58 -26.12
CA GLN A 139 -9.70 -20.40 -27.28
C GLN A 139 -11.06 -21.08 -27.09
N SER A 140 -11.12 -22.20 -26.31
CA SER A 140 -12.34 -22.97 -26.10
C SER A 140 -12.40 -23.63 -24.73
N VAL A 141 -13.58 -24.11 -24.35
CA VAL A 141 -13.81 -24.90 -23.13
C VAL A 141 -13.07 -26.25 -23.19
N GLU A 142 -13.00 -26.86 -24.36
CA GLU A 142 -12.32 -28.16 -24.60
C GLU A 142 -10.83 -28.03 -24.35
N GLU A 143 -10.19 -26.94 -24.87
CA GLU A 143 -8.79 -26.63 -24.61
C GLU A 143 -8.57 -26.38 -23.12
N ALA A 144 -9.47 -25.65 -22.45
CA ALA A 144 -9.39 -25.40 -21.02
C ALA A 144 -9.42 -26.73 -20.22
N LYS A 145 -10.33 -27.67 -20.56
CA LYS A 145 -10.39 -28.98 -19.90
C LYS A 145 -9.10 -29.78 -20.08
N GLU A 146 -8.58 -29.84 -21.33
CA GLU A 146 -7.34 -30.56 -21.63
C GLU A 146 -6.15 -29.98 -20.81
N ILE A 147 -6.03 -28.66 -20.75
CA ILE A 147 -4.95 -27.99 -20.00
C ILE A 147 -5.13 -28.21 -18.49
N CYS A 148 -6.34 -28.09 -17.93
CA CYS A 148 -6.62 -28.39 -16.53
C CYS A 148 -6.21 -29.83 -16.16
N ASN A 149 -6.54 -30.80 -16.99
CA ASN A 149 -6.18 -32.21 -16.77
C ASN A 149 -4.66 -32.44 -16.83
N ARG A 150 -3.96 -31.71 -17.70
CA ARG A 150 -2.50 -31.77 -17.81
C ARG A 150 -1.79 -31.13 -16.62
N ILE A 151 -2.26 -29.98 -16.15
CA ILE A 151 -1.65 -29.21 -15.01
C ILE A 151 -2.03 -29.88 -13.67
N GLY A 152 -3.20 -30.53 -13.61
CA GLY A 152 -3.79 -31.10 -12.39
C GLY A 152 -4.50 -30.06 -11.54
N TYR A 153 -5.63 -30.45 -10.95
CA TYR A 153 -6.45 -29.60 -10.07
C TYR A 153 -5.81 -29.43 -8.70
N PRO A 154 -6.15 -28.36 -7.96
CA PRO A 154 -6.94 -27.21 -8.38
C PRO A 154 -6.17 -26.29 -9.34
N VAL A 155 -6.93 -25.58 -10.20
CA VAL A 155 -6.40 -24.57 -11.14
C VAL A 155 -7.14 -23.26 -10.99
N MET A 156 -6.49 -22.17 -11.35
CA MET A 156 -7.06 -20.82 -11.32
C MET A 156 -7.23 -20.33 -12.76
N LEU A 157 -8.46 -20.02 -13.15
CA LEU A 157 -8.77 -19.29 -14.38
C LEU A 157 -8.74 -17.80 -14.10
N LYS A 158 -8.04 -17.03 -14.93
CA LYS A 158 -7.83 -15.59 -14.74
C LYS A 158 -8.10 -14.82 -16.03
N ALA A 159 -8.66 -13.60 -15.89
CA ALA A 159 -8.68 -12.62 -16.97
C ALA A 159 -7.26 -12.14 -17.29
N SER A 160 -6.95 -11.92 -18.57
CA SER A 160 -5.67 -11.37 -19.02
C SER A 160 -5.47 -9.93 -18.57
N MET A 161 -6.52 -9.11 -18.75
CA MET A 161 -6.56 -7.73 -18.29
C MET A 161 -7.21 -7.64 -16.92
N GLY A 162 -6.68 -6.80 -16.03
CA GLY A 162 -7.28 -6.49 -14.74
C GLY A 162 -6.46 -6.92 -13.52
N GLY A 163 -6.92 -6.48 -12.35
CA GLY A 163 -6.28 -6.71 -11.04
C GLY A 163 -7.31 -6.80 -9.91
N GLY A 164 -6.84 -6.99 -8.66
CA GLY A 164 -7.72 -7.01 -7.48
C GLY A 164 -8.66 -8.20 -7.36
N GLY A 165 -8.38 -9.32 -8.07
CA GLY A 165 -9.16 -10.57 -7.96
C GLY A 165 -10.44 -10.63 -8.80
N LYS A 166 -10.75 -9.62 -9.62
CA LYS A 166 -11.87 -9.68 -10.57
C LYS A 166 -11.53 -10.57 -11.77
N GLY A 167 -12.50 -11.35 -12.23
CA GLY A 167 -12.30 -12.30 -13.36
C GLY A 167 -11.43 -13.52 -12.99
N MET A 168 -11.34 -13.86 -11.69
CA MET A 168 -10.64 -15.06 -11.21
C MET A 168 -11.63 -16.12 -10.75
N ARG A 169 -11.40 -17.37 -11.15
CA ARG A 169 -12.22 -18.54 -10.75
C ARG A 169 -11.33 -19.72 -10.40
N LEU A 170 -11.49 -20.21 -9.17
CA LEU A 170 -10.86 -21.45 -8.72
C LEU A 170 -11.68 -22.64 -9.20
N ILE A 171 -11.01 -23.62 -9.79
CA ILE A 171 -11.61 -24.81 -10.40
C ILE A 171 -11.01 -26.03 -9.71
N HIS A 172 -11.85 -26.83 -9.06
CA HIS A 172 -11.44 -28.03 -8.33
C HIS A 172 -11.60 -29.33 -9.12
N SER A 173 -12.43 -29.32 -10.18
CA SER A 173 -12.73 -30.50 -10.96
C SER A 173 -13.07 -30.15 -12.41
N GLU A 174 -13.00 -31.13 -13.30
CA GLU A 174 -13.32 -30.96 -14.71
C GLU A 174 -14.77 -30.49 -14.97
N SER A 175 -15.70 -30.89 -14.09
CA SER A 175 -17.12 -30.50 -14.21
C SER A 175 -17.35 -28.99 -14.02
N GLU A 176 -16.46 -28.29 -13.36
CA GLU A 176 -16.57 -26.86 -13.10
C GLU A 176 -15.98 -25.98 -14.22
N VAL A 177 -15.17 -26.57 -15.13
CA VAL A 177 -14.38 -25.82 -16.12
C VAL A 177 -15.26 -24.96 -17.04
N GLU A 178 -16.36 -25.54 -17.57
CA GLU A 178 -17.22 -24.86 -18.54
C GLU A 178 -17.93 -23.65 -17.95
N GLU A 179 -18.51 -23.78 -16.75
CA GLU A 179 -19.16 -22.68 -16.05
C GLU A 179 -18.16 -21.59 -15.70
N ALA A 180 -17.00 -21.97 -15.15
CA ALA A 180 -15.94 -21.04 -14.78
C ALA A 180 -15.42 -20.26 -16.00
N TYR A 181 -15.19 -20.93 -17.13
CA TYR A 181 -14.71 -20.32 -18.37
C TYR A 181 -15.70 -19.28 -18.91
N ASN A 182 -16.98 -19.63 -19.03
CA ASN A 182 -18.00 -18.74 -19.56
C ASN A 182 -18.22 -17.52 -18.64
N THR A 183 -18.24 -17.76 -17.32
CA THR A 183 -18.43 -16.70 -16.32
C THR A 183 -17.25 -15.73 -16.29
N ALA A 184 -16.02 -16.24 -16.28
CA ALA A 184 -14.81 -15.39 -16.25
C ALA A 184 -14.70 -14.52 -17.51
N ARG A 185 -15.00 -15.05 -18.70
CA ARG A 185 -15.03 -14.28 -19.96
C ARG A 185 -16.07 -13.16 -19.92
N SER A 186 -17.29 -13.48 -19.48
CA SER A 186 -18.37 -12.49 -19.38
C SER A 186 -18.04 -11.36 -18.42
N GLU A 187 -17.46 -11.70 -17.25
CA GLU A 187 -17.02 -10.70 -16.27
C GLU A 187 -15.86 -9.84 -16.79
N SER A 188 -14.91 -10.48 -17.48
CA SER A 188 -13.75 -9.78 -18.07
C SER A 188 -14.20 -8.79 -19.14
N MET A 189 -15.08 -9.22 -20.06
CA MET A 189 -15.65 -8.34 -21.07
C MET A 189 -16.40 -7.16 -20.46
N SER A 190 -17.22 -7.40 -19.44
CA SER A 190 -18.01 -6.33 -18.81
C SER A 190 -17.18 -5.35 -18.00
N SER A 191 -16.08 -5.81 -17.39
CA SER A 191 -15.25 -5.00 -16.49
C SER A 191 -14.09 -4.30 -17.20
N PHE A 192 -13.53 -4.92 -18.23
CA PHE A 192 -12.28 -4.50 -18.86
C PHE A 192 -12.39 -4.31 -20.39
N GLY A 193 -13.51 -4.74 -21.00
CA GLY A 193 -13.70 -4.67 -22.46
C GLY A 193 -12.90 -5.73 -23.25
N ASP A 194 -12.33 -6.71 -22.56
CA ASP A 194 -11.55 -7.81 -23.12
C ASP A 194 -12.00 -9.14 -22.45
N ASP A 195 -12.34 -10.15 -23.24
CA ASP A 195 -12.80 -11.44 -22.75
C ASP A 195 -11.70 -12.51 -22.66
N THR A 196 -10.46 -12.09 -22.83
CA THR A 196 -9.29 -12.96 -22.83
C THR A 196 -9.05 -13.56 -21.44
N VAL A 197 -8.98 -14.89 -21.37
CA VAL A 197 -8.71 -15.65 -20.13
C VAL A 197 -7.58 -16.66 -20.32
N TYR A 198 -6.92 -17.01 -19.23
CA TYR A 198 -5.84 -17.98 -19.18
C TYR A 198 -5.91 -18.83 -17.90
N LEU A 199 -5.23 -19.98 -17.87
CA LEU A 199 -5.20 -20.91 -16.75
C LEU A 199 -3.82 -20.94 -16.10
N GLU A 200 -3.82 -21.04 -14.77
CA GLU A 200 -2.62 -21.32 -13.98
C GLU A 200 -2.90 -22.36 -12.91
N LYS A 201 -1.86 -23.12 -12.51
CA LYS A 201 -1.92 -23.96 -11.32
C LYS A 201 -2.27 -23.10 -10.10
N PHE A 202 -3.22 -23.55 -9.29
CA PHE A 202 -3.49 -22.89 -8.04
C PHE A 202 -2.38 -23.20 -7.03
N VAL A 203 -1.72 -22.17 -6.51
CA VAL A 203 -0.72 -22.29 -5.46
C VAL A 203 -1.46 -22.27 -4.13
N GLU A 204 -1.40 -23.38 -3.40
CA GLU A 204 -2.08 -23.51 -2.12
C GLU A 204 -1.29 -22.84 -0.99
N GLU A 205 -1.98 -22.13 -0.10
CA GLU A 205 -1.40 -21.49 1.08
C GLU A 205 -0.12 -20.67 0.78
N PRO A 206 -0.11 -19.82 -0.27
CA PRO A 206 1.10 -19.16 -0.67
C PRO A 206 1.47 -18.03 0.30
N HIS A 207 2.78 -17.76 0.36
CA HIS A 207 3.28 -16.46 0.82
C HIS A 207 3.32 -15.50 -0.36
N HIS A 208 3.00 -14.23 -0.10
CA HIS A 208 3.17 -13.13 -1.03
C HIS A 208 4.48 -12.42 -0.69
N ILE A 209 5.52 -12.76 -1.41
CA ILE A 209 6.87 -12.20 -1.23
C ILE A 209 7.20 -11.32 -2.42
N GLU A 210 7.73 -10.14 -2.17
CA GLU A 210 8.10 -9.22 -3.24
C GLU A 210 9.52 -8.70 -3.07
N PHE A 211 10.18 -8.40 -4.19
CA PHE A 211 11.54 -7.85 -4.19
C PHE A 211 11.56 -6.44 -4.74
N GLN A 212 12.10 -5.51 -3.95
CA GLN A 212 12.34 -4.15 -4.40
C GLN A 212 13.48 -4.12 -5.41
N ILE A 213 13.24 -3.51 -6.58
CA ILE A 213 14.21 -3.33 -7.64
C ILE A 213 14.55 -1.85 -7.81
N LEU A 214 15.82 -1.58 -8.12
CA LEU A 214 16.28 -0.33 -8.72
C LEU A 214 17.03 -0.65 -10.01
N GLY A 215 16.66 0.03 -11.10
CA GLY A 215 17.35 -0.04 -12.38
C GLY A 215 17.73 1.36 -12.88
N ASP A 216 18.90 1.51 -13.52
CA ASP A 216 19.34 2.78 -14.09
C ASP A 216 19.27 2.82 -15.62
N ASN A 217 19.63 3.96 -16.20
CA ASN A 217 19.64 4.16 -17.65
C ASN A 217 20.82 3.45 -18.36
N TYR A 218 21.72 2.79 -17.62
CA TYR A 218 22.95 2.17 -18.12
C TYR A 218 22.88 0.64 -18.12
N GLY A 219 21.71 0.08 -17.77
CA GLY A 219 21.48 -1.38 -17.71
C GLY A 219 21.93 -2.02 -16.41
N ASN A 220 22.31 -1.23 -15.39
CA ASN A 220 22.52 -1.76 -14.05
C ASN A 220 21.19 -1.97 -13.36
N ALA A 221 21.05 -3.08 -12.66
CA ALA A 221 19.89 -3.37 -11.82
C ALA A 221 20.33 -4.10 -10.56
N VAL A 222 19.75 -3.74 -9.43
CA VAL A 222 19.96 -4.36 -8.12
C VAL A 222 18.62 -4.63 -7.45
N HIS A 223 18.60 -5.59 -6.51
CA HIS A 223 17.48 -5.76 -5.60
C HIS A 223 17.81 -5.23 -4.20
N LEU A 224 16.85 -4.66 -3.53
CA LEU A 224 16.96 -4.17 -2.15
C LEU A 224 16.23 -5.11 -1.18
N PHE A 225 16.36 -6.40 -1.43
CA PHE A 225 15.79 -7.51 -0.67
C PHE A 225 14.26 -7.58 -0.73
N GLU A 226 13.72 -8.55 0.00
CA GLU A 226 12.30 -8.89 0.00
C GLU A 226 11.50 -8.12 1.07
N ARG A 227 10.19 -8.09 0.81
CA ARG A 227 9.13 -7.79 1.77
C ARG A 227 8.14 -8.96 1.84
N GLU A 228 7.67 -9.27 3.02
CA GLU A 228 6.59 -10.21 3.29
C GLU A 228 5.28 -9.46 3.32
N CYS A 229 4.38 -9.75 2.39
CA CYS A 229 3.13 -9.03 2.19
C CYS A 229 1.89 -9.95 2.28
N SER A 230 2.00 -11.07 2.99
CA SER A 230 0.95 -12.09 3.06
C SER A 230 -0.26 -11.69 3.92
N ILE A 231 -0.11 -10.72 4.84
CA ILE A 231 -1.25 -10.28 5.64
C ILE A 231 -2.12 -9.30 4.85
N GLN A 232 -3.17 -9.86 4.26
CA GLN A 232 -4.04 -9.18 3.32
C GLN A 232 -5.50 -9.37 3.70
N ARG A 233 -6.32 -8.37 3.42
CA ARG A 233 -7.77 -8.43 3.48
C ARG A 233 -8.34 -8.16 2.08
N ARG A 234 -9.06 -9.12 1.52
CA ARG A 234 -9.61 -9.00 0.15
C ARG A 234 -8.55 -8.61 -0.90
N ASN A 235 -7.38 -9.25 -0.84
CA ASN A 235 -6.20 -8.97 -1.66
C ASN A 235 -5.58 -7.57 -1.47
N GLN A 236 -5.94 -6.84 -0.42
CA GLN A 236 -5.29 -5.60 -0.02
C GLN A 236 -4.33 -5.87 1.14
N LYS A 237 -3.07 -5.53 0.98
CA LYS A 237 -2.03 -5.59 2.01
C LYS A 237 -2.42 -4.65 3.15
N ILE A 238 -2.26 -5.08 4.42
CA ILE A 238 -2.59 -4.29 5.61
C ILE A 238 -1.46 -4.26 6.64
N VAL A 239 -0.61 -5.31 6.65
CA VAL A 239 0.63 -5.38 7.42
C VAL A 239 1.69 -5.97 6.51
N GLU A 240 2.84 -5.33 6.45
CA GLU A 240 4.02 -5.75 5.70
C GLU A 240 5.24 -5.76 6.61
N GLU A 241 6.17 -6.70 6.39
CA GLU A 241 7.42 -6.75 7.15
C GLU A 241 8.63 -7.13 6.29
N THR A 242 9.80 -6.77 6.74
CA THR A 242 11.08 -7.15 6.14
C THR A 242 12.17 -7.25 7.21
N PRO A 243 13.04 -8.30 7.15
CA PRO A 243 13.01 -9.49 6.29
C PRO A 243 11.78 -10.38 6.50
N SER A 244 11.41 -11.19 5.51
CA SER A 244 10.39 -12.21 5.69
C SER A 244 10.83 -13.28 6.70
N PRO A 245 9.99 -13.65 7.69
CA PRO A 245 10.29 -14.75 8.59
C PRO A 245 10.30 -16.13 7.91
N PHE A 246 9.68 -16.23 6.73
CA PHE A 246 9.57 -17.48 5.97
C PHE A 246 10.75 -17.71 5.02
N VAL A 247 11.35 -16.64 4.48
CA VAL A 247 12.41 -16.69 3.45
C VAL A 247 13.77 -17.00 4.07
N THR A 248 14.37 -18.15 3.67
CA THR A 248 15.75 -18.49 4.07
C THR A 248 16.79 -17.69 3.30
N PRO A 249 18.05 -17.58 3.77
CA PRO A 249 19.11 -16.90 3.05
C PRO A 249 19.30 -17.42 1.61
N GLU A 250 19.23 -18.74 1.40
CA GLU A 250 19.40 -19.38 0.10
C GLU A 250 18.23 -19.05 -0.84
N LEU A 251 16.99 -19.05 -0.30
CA LEU A 251 15.80 -18.68 -1.06
C LEU A 251 15.86 -17.19 -1.44
N ARG A 252 16.25 -16.31 -0.49
CA ARG A 252 16.45 -14.87 -0.73
C ARG A 252 17.41 -14.60 -1.86
N GLN A 253 18.53 -15.31 -1.89
CA GLN A 253 19.50 -15.16 -2.97
C GLN A 253 18.89 -15.55 -4.32
N LYS A 254 18.26 -16.73 -4.43
CA LYS A 254 17.65 -17.21 -5.68
C LYS A 254 16.54 -16.27 -6.18
N MET A 255 15.67 -15.83 -5.29
CA MET A 255 14.58 -14.92 -5.64
C MET A 255 15.11 -13.52 -6.03
N GLY A 256 16.14 -13.03 -5.34
CA GLY A 256 16.80 -11.77 -5.67
C GLY A 256 17.46 -11.81 -7.05
N GLU A 257 18.18 -12.88 -7.36
CA GLU A 257 18.77 -13.10 -8.69
C GLU A 257 17.68 -13.15 -9.79
N ALA A 258 16.59 -13.85 -9.55
CA ALA A 258 15.44 -13.90 -10.45
C ALA A 258 14.79 -12.52 -10.63
N ALA A 259 14.64 -11.74 -9.55
CA ALA A 259 14.08 -10.40 -9.61
C ALA A 259 14.96 -9.44 -10.42
N VAL A 260 16.29 -9.52 -10.27
CA VAL A 260 17.23 -8.73 -11.09
C VAL A 260 17.19 -9.17 -12.55
N ALA A 261 17.12 -10.49 -12.82
CA ALA A 261 16.99 -11.01 -14.18
C ALA A 261 15.70 -10.51 -14.85
N ALA A 262 14.58 -10.52 -14.13
CA ALA A 262 13.31 -9.96 -14.59
C ALA A 262 13.42 -8.48 -14.96
N ALA A 263 14.01 -7.66 -14.09
CA ALA A 263 14.20 -6.23 -14.34
C ALA A 263 15.09 -5.96 -15.55
N LYS A 264 16.19 -6.71 -15.71
CA LYS A 264 17.10 -6.58 -16.86
C LYS A 264 16.44 -6.99 -18.17
N ALA A 265 15.61 -8.04 -18.16
CA ALA A 265 14.93 -8.53 -19.37
C ALA A 265 14.01 -7.48 -20.02
N VAL A 266 13.53 -6.51 -19.24
CA VAL A 266 12.65 -5.44 -19.72
C VAL A 266 13.32 -4.06 -19.68
N ASN A 267 14.64 -4.01 -19.50
CA ASN A 267 15.42 -2.76 -19.39
C ASN A 267 14.80 -1.78 -18.39
N TYR A 268 14.45 -2.29 -17.20
CA TYR A 268 13.73 -1.52 -16.19
C TYR A 268 14.53 -0.33 -15.67
N LYS A 269 13.85 0.81 -15.49
CA LYS A 269 14.43 2.06 -14.97
C LYS A 269 13.58 2.59 -13.80
N GLY A 270 14.23 3.13 -12.78
CA GLY A 270 13.60 3.63 -11.59
C GLY A 270 13.37 2.55 -10.53
N ALA A 271 12.49 2.84 -9.58
CA ALA A 271 12.07 1.91 -8.53
C ALA A 271 10.89 1.08 -9.01
N GLY A 272 10.99 -0.24 -8.89
CA GLY A 272 9.93 -1.19 -9.20
C GLY A 272 9.95 -2.38 -8.26
N THR A 273 8.97 -3.25 -8.38
CA THR A 273 8.84 -4.41 -7.50
C THR A 273 8.46 -5.65 -8.30
N ILE A 274 9.15 -6.75 -8.05
CA ILE A 274 8.80 -8.08 -8.58
C ILE A 274 8.08 -8.84 -7.48
N GLU A 275 6.83 -9.18 -7.72
CA GLU A 275 6.00 -9.96 -6.79
C GLU A 275 6.05 -11.45 -7.14
N PHE A 276 6.17 -12.28 -6.09
CA PHE A 276 6.22 -13.72 -6.20
C PHE A 276 5.18 -14.37 -5.26
N LEU A 277 4.62 -15.50 -5.71
CA LEU A 277 3.98 -16.47 -4.83
C LEU A 277 5.00 -17.53 -4.43
N VAL A 278 5.11 -17.80 -3.14
CA VAL A 278 6.01 -18.84 -2.61
C VAL A 278 5.17 -19.89 -1.91
N ASP A 279 5.27 -21.15 -2.37
CA ASP A 279 4.51 -22.25 -1.80
C ASP A 279 5.13 -22.76 -0.47
N LYS A 280 4.42 -23.65 0.22
CA LYS A 280 4.89 -24.29 1.48
C LYS A 280 6.18 -25.10 1.33
N HIS A 281 6.57 -25.46 0.12
CA HIS A 281 7.81 -26.17 -0.19
C HIS A 281 8.94 -25.22 -0.59
N ARG A 282 8.71 -23.89 -0.50
CA ARG A 282 9.63 -22.83 -0.89
C ARG A 282 9.96 -22.81 -2.38
N ASN A 283 9.07 -23.31 -3.24
CA ASN A 283 9.11 -22.99 -4.65
C ASN A 283 8.49 -21.61 -4.85
N PHE A 284 9.12 -20.77 -5.66
CA PHE A 284 8.63 -19.42 -5.92
C PHE A 284 8.27 -19.25 -7.39
N TYR A 285 7.28 -18.43 -7.64
CA TYR A 285 6.73 -18.18 -8.97
C TYR A 285 6.44 -16.70 -9.13
N PHE A 286 6.85 -16.13 -10.25
CA PHE A 286 6.51 -14.76 -10.63
C PHE A 286 4.99 -14.58 -10.65
N LEU A 287 4.52 -13.54 -10.01
CA LEU A 287 3.11 -13.14 -9.99
C LEU A 287 2.89 -11.95 -10.92
N GLU A 288 3.56 -10.83 -10.65
CA GLU A 288 3.49 -9.62 -11.44
C GLU A 288 4.70 -8.70 -11.17
N MET A 289 4.87 -7.71 -12.02
CA MET A 289 5.80 -6.61 -11.79
C MET A 289 5.03 -5.32 -11.64
N ASN A 290 5.21 -4.64 -10.51
CA ASN A 290 4.71 -3.28 -10.34
C ASN A 290 5.76 -2.30 -10.83
N THR A 291 5.41 -1.57 -11.89
CA THR A 291 6.32 -0.66 -12.61
C THR A 291 6.37 0.74 -11.97
N ARG A 292 6.33 0.80 -10.65
CA ARG A 292 6.26 2.00 -9.82
C ARG A 292 6.83 1.77 -8.42
N LEU A 293 6.94 2.84 -7.66
CA LEU A 293 7.17 2.74 -6.21
C LEU A 293 5.96 2.07 -5.53
N GLN A 294 6.19 1.20 -4.57
CA GLN A 294 5.12 0.55 -3.78
C GLN A 294 4.74 1.38 -2.54
N VAL A 295 3.53 1.13 -2.00
CA VAL A 295 3.06 1.75 -0.75
C VAL A 295 4.04 1.43 0.38
N GLU A 296 4.44 0.18 0.48
CA GLU A 296 5.27 -0.44 1.52
C GLU A 296 6.79 -0.26 1.34
N HIS A 297 7.21 0.64 0.42
CA HIS A 297 8.63 0.95 0.23
C HIS A 297 9.36 1.42 1.51
N PRO A 298 8.70 2.06 2.49
CA PRO A 298 9.38 2.56 3.69
C PRO A 298 10.07 1.47 4.49
N ILE A 299 9.52 0.25 4.59
CA ILE A 299 10.19 -0.82 5.36
C ILE A 299 11.51 -1.25 4.73
N THR A 300 11.61 -1.25 3.40
CA THR A 300 12.87 -1.48 2.69
C THR A 300 13.88 -0.37 2.98
N GLU A 301 13.46 0.89 2.95
CA GLU A 301 14.31 2.03 3.26
C GLU A 301 14.91 1.94 4.67
N GLU A 302 14.08 1.52 5.66
CA GLU A 302 14.52 1.40 7.06
C GLU A 302 15.58 0.31 7.27
N VAL A 303 15.49 -0.83 6.56
CA VAL A 303 16.44 -1.93 6.75
C VAL A 303 17.67 -1.84 5.86
N VAL A 304 17.60 -1.12 4.72
CA VAL A 304 18.72 -1.00 3.76
C VAL A 304 19.46 0.32 3.91
N GLY A 305 18.76 1.38 4.36
CA GLY A 305 19.31 2.72 4.50
C GLY A 305 19.43 3.48 3.16
N VAL A 306 18.55 3.17 2.20
CA VAL A 306 18.48 3.81 0.87
C VAL A 306 17.16 4.56 0.73
N ASP A 307 17.19 5.85 0.41
CA ASP A 307 15.99 6.64 0.08
C ASP A 307 15.59 6.37 -1.38
N LEU A 308 14.56 5.56 -1.59
CA LEU A 308 14.12 5.13 -2.92
C LEU A 308 13.65 6.30 -3.80
N VAL A 309 13.04 7.31 -3.22
CA VAL A 309 12.59 8.50 -3.98
C VAL A 309 13.79 9.32 -4.45
N LYS A 310 14.83 9.47 -3.63
CA LYS A 310 16.08 10.13 -4.06
C LYS A 310 16.73 9.36 -5.20
N GLU A 311 16.76 8.03 -5.12
CA GLU A 311 17.30 7.21 -6.22
C GLU A 311 16.47 7.36 -7.50
N GLN A 312 15.12 7.39 -7.41
CA GLN A 312 14.29 7.67 -8.59
C GLN A 312 14.63 9.03 -9.23
N LEU A 313 14.85 10.06 -8.41
CA LEU A 313 15.23 11.41 -8.89
C LEU A 313 16.63 11.42 -9.53
N ARG A 314 17.59 10.70 -8.96
CA ARG A 314 18.94 10.55 -9.52
C ARG A 314 18.93 9.81 -10.86
N ILE A 315 18.21 8.69 -10.92
CA ILE A 315 18.04 7.92 -12.17
C ILE A 315 17.38 8.77 -13.24
N ALA A 316 16.35 9.54 -12.89
CA ALA A 316 15.69 10.47 -13.80
C ALA A 316 16.60 11.63 -14.26
N ASN A 317 17.58 12.02 -13.44
CA ASN A 317 18.68 12.92 -13.82
C ASN A 317 19.75 12.25 -14.69
N ASN A 318 19.56 11.02 -15.11
CA ASN A 318 20.51 10.22 -15.88
C ASN A 318 21.82 9.91 -15.11
N GLU A 319 21.74 9.78 -13.79
CA GLU A 319 22.85 9.33 -12.96
C GLU A 319 22.85 7.80 -12.87
N PRO A 320 24.00 7.12 -12.90
CA PRO A 320 24.08 5.70 -12.66
C PRO A 320 23.84 5.37 -11.19
N LEU A 321 23.44 4.13 -10.90
CA LEU A 321 23.44 3.63 -9.53
C LEU A 321 24.83 3.77 -8.91
N HIS A 322 24.91 4.36 -7.72
CA HIS A 322 26.20 4.63 -7.04
C HIS A 322 26.61 3.53 -6.07
N PHE A 323 25.86 2.42 -6.02
CA PHE A 323 26.14 1.22 -5.25
C PHE A 323 25.90 -0.03 -6.12
N LYS A 324 26.53 -1.12 -5.74
CA LYS A 324 26.36 -2.43 -6.33
C LYS A 324 25.61 -3.36 -5.38
N GLN A 325 25.21 -4.54 -5.85
CA GLN A 325 24.50 -5.52 -5.04
C GLN A 325 25.27 -5.92 -3.77
N GLU A 326 26.58 -6.07 -3.85
CA GLU A 326 27.45 -6.44 -2.72
C GLU A 326 27.55 -5.36 -1.62
N ASP A 327 27.24 -4.11 -1.94
CA ASP A 327 27.24 -3.00 -0.98
C ASP A 327 25.98 -2.97 -0.11
N LEU A 328 24.91 -3.57 -0.61
CA LEU A 328 23.60 -3.57 0.05
C LEU A 328 23.51 -4.63 1.16
N LYS A 329 22.99 -4.24 2.30
CA LYS A 329 22.82 -5.12 3.46
C LYS A 329 21.52 -4.80 4.18
N GLN A 330 20.75 -5.84 4.51
CA GLN A 330 19.63 -5.71 5.43
C GLN A 330 20.14 -5.62 6.87
N ARG A 331 19.61 -4.66 7.64
CA ARG A 331 19.95 -4.47 9.07
C ARG A 331 18.68 -4.34 9.88
N GLY A 332 18.54 -5.21 10.88
CA GLY A 332 17.38 -5.24 11.75
C GLY A 332 16.13 -5.77 11.05
N HIS A 333 14.98 -5.32 11.53
CA HIS A 333 13.66 -5.73 11.07
C HIS A 333 12.71 -4.54 11.08
N ALA A 334 11.92 -4.38 10.03
CA ALA A 334 10.91 -3.33 9.93
C ALA A 334 9.52 -3.94 9.70
N ILE A 335 8.51 -3.31 10.29
CA ILE A 335 7.09 -3.66 10.12
C ILE A 335 6.35 -2.37 9.76
N GLU A 336 5.48 -2.45 8.76
CA GLU A 336 4.55 -1.39 8.39
C GLU A 336 3.11 -1.83 8.68
N CYS A 337 2.30 -0.90 9.17
CA CYS A 337 0.85 -1.04 9.28
C CYS A 337 0.18 0.09 8.51
N ARG A 338 -0.74 -0.25 7.60
CA ARG A 338 -1.54 0.74 6.88
C ARG A 338 -2.67 1.24 7.75
N ILE A 339 -2.64 2.53 8.06
CA ILE A 339 -3.67 3.18 8.89
C ILE A 339 -4.76 3.72 7.96
N CYS A 340 -5.97 3.18 8.13
CA CYS A 340 -7.12 3.50 7.29
C CYS A 340 -8.25 4.08 8.13
N ALA A 341 -8.96 5.06 7.57
CA ALA A 341 -10.22 5.60 8.10
C ALA A 341 -11.36 4.63 7.75
N GLU A 342 -11.43 3.50 8.46
CA GLU A 342 -12.36 2.39 8.25
C GLU A 342 -12.93 1.90 9.58
N ASP A 343 -14.19 1.49 9.56
CA ASP A 343 -14.84 0.81 10.68
C ASP A 343 -14.60 -0.70 10.61
N SER A 344 -13.60 -1.18 11.34
CA SER A 344 -13.25 -2.60 11.37
C SER A 344 -14.32 -3.50 11.98
N GLU A 345 -15.21 -2.96 12.82
CA GLU A 345 -16.33 -3.67 13.44
C GLU A 345 -17.52 -3.80 12.47
N ASN A 346 -17.63 -2.85 11.52
CA ASN A 346 -18.69 -2.82 10.52
C ASN A 346 -18.12 -3.13 9.10
N ASN A 347 -17.53 -4.32 8.96
CA ASN A 347 -17.04 -4.86 7.69
C ASN A 347 -16.06 -3.94 6.93
N PHE A 348 -15.31 -3.10 7.67
CA PHE A 348 -14.35 -2.11 7.15
C PHE A 348 -14.99 -1.10 6.19
N MET A 349 -16.17 -0.62 6.53
CA MET A 349 -16.78 0.49 5.79
C MET A 349 -15.92 1.74 5.95
N PRO A 350 -15.68 2.50 4.87
CA PRO A 350 -15.01 3.80 4.96
C PRO A 350 -15.69 4.69 6.00
N SER A 351 -14.87 5.35 6.83
CA SER A 351 -15.32 6.27 7.87
C SER A 351 -14.80 7.68 7.58
N PRO A 352 -15.41 8.39 6.60
CA PRO A 352 -15.07 9.78 6.33
C PRO A 352 -15.47 10.68 7.51
N GLY A 353 -14.84 11.84 7.61
CA GLY A 353 -15.16 12.80 8.66
C GLY A 353 -13.99 13.68 9.03
N VAL A 354 -14.20 14.52 10.05
CA VAL A 354 -13.21 15.47 10.53
C VAL A 354 -12.41 14.87 11.68
N ILE A 355 -11.09 14.89 11.57
CA ILE A 355 -10.18 14.50 12.65
C ILE A 355 -10.27 15.56 13.75
N ARG A 356 -10.76 15.17 14.94
CA ARG A 356 -10.89 16.07 16.09
C ARG A 356 -9.61 16.16 16.89
N GLN A 357 -8.92 15.03 17.07
CA GLN A 357 -7.65 14.94 17.76
C GLN A 357 -6.75 13.96 17.03
N LEU A 358 -5.47 14.31 16.94
CA LEU A 358 -4.43 13.46 16.35
C LEU A 358 -3.22 13.44 17.29
N MET A 359 -2.87 12.26 17.76
CA MET A 359 -1.64 12.02 18.52
C MET A 359 -0.82 10.97 17.77
N GLU A 360 0.18 11.44 17.01
CA GLU A 360 1.10 10.56 16.30
C GLU A 360 2.18 10.04 17.26
N PRO A 361 2.42 8.71 17.33
CA PRO A 361 3.50 8.18 18.16
C PRO A 361 4.87 8.56 17.60
N ASN A 362 5.87 8.54 18.47
CA ASN A 362 7.25 8.83 18.09
C ASN A 362 8.26 8.00 18.89
N GLY A 363 9.56 8.29 18.71
CA GLY A 363 10.65 7.64 19.39
C GLY A 363 11.59 6.88 18.45
N ILE A 364 12.60 6.22 19.01
CA ILE A 364 13.62 5.52 18.23
C ILE A 364 12.99 4.44 17.36
N GLY A 365 13.30 4.45 16.04
CA GLY A 365 12.81 3.48 15.07
C GLY A 365 11.30 3.56 14.86
N VAL A 366 10.71 4.76 14.93
CA VAL A 366 9.31 5.03 14.59
C VAL A 366 9.27 6.06 13.47
N ARG A 367 8.60 5.70 12.38
CA ARG A 367 8.36 6.58 11.23
C ARG A 367 6.87 6.59 10.89
N ILE A 368 6.36 7.77 10.57
CA ILE A 368 4.98 7.95 10.10
C ILE A 368 5.02 8.70 8.78
N ASP A 369 4.51 8.05 7.74
CA ASP A 369 4.24 8.67 6.45
C ASP A 369 2.74 8.95 6.39
N SER A 370 2.35 10.20 6.68
CA SER A 370 0.96 10.65 6.81
C SER A 370 0.76 12.02 6.18
N TYR A 371 -0.47 12.31 5.80
CA TYR A 371 -0.87 13.61 5.25
C TYR A 371 -1.97 14.32 6.05
N VAL A 372 -2.45 13.68 7.12
CA VAL A 372 -3.53 14.21 7.94
C VAL A 372 -3.03 15.10 9.08
N TYR A 373 -3.93 15.90 9.65
CA TYR A 373 -3.71 16.78 10.79
C TYR A 373 -5.03 17.06 11.52
N GLU A 374 -4.98 17.63 12.70
CA GLU A 374 -6.18 18.00 13.46
C GLU A 374 -7.04 18.99 12.67
N SER A 375 -8.35 18.76 12.61
CA SER A 375 -9.34 19.50 11.83
C SER A 375 -9.32 19.19 10.31
N TYR A 376 -8.49 18.24 9.84
CA TYR A 376 -8.54 17.79 8.47
C TYR A 376 -9.77 16.90 8.25
N GLU A 377 -10.49 17.14 7.14
CA GLU A 377 -11.63 16.33 6.72
C GLU A 377 -11.17 15.25 5.74
N ILE A 378 -11.40 13.97 6.09
CA ILE A 378 -11.14 12.83 5.20
C ILE A 378 -12.26 12.75 4.17
N PRO A 379 -11.95 12.96 2.86
CA PRO A 379 -12.95 12.96 1.81
C PRO A 379 -13.37 11.53 1.43
N ILE A 380 -14.61 11.39 0.95
CA ILE A 380 -15.18 10.12 0.47
C ILE A 380 -14.73 9.70 -0.92
N TYR A 381 -13.99 10.54 -1.62
CA TYR A 381 -13.68 10.38 -3.05
C TYR A 381 -12.45 9.51 -3.34
N TYR A 382 -11.65 9.22 -2.32
CA TYR A 382 -10.34 8.59 -2.46
C TYR A 382 -10.19 7.41 -1.51
N ASP A 383 -9.06 6.72 -1.60
CA ASP A 383 -8.71 5.62 -0.72
C ASP A 383 -8.77 6.05 0.77
N PRO A 384 -9.31 5.20 1.66
CA PRO A 384 -9.42 5.51 3.08
C PRO A 384 -8.08 5.50 3.84
N MET A 385 -6.96 5.13 3.21
CA MET A 385 -5.65 5.14 3.85
C MET A 385 -5.23 6.57 4.18
N ILE A 386 -4.98 6.82 5.46
CA ILE A 386 -4.61 8.13 6.01
C ILE A 386 -3.15 8.24 6.40
N GLY A 387 -2.47 7.14 6.43
CA GLY A 387 -1.03 7.09 6.69
C GLY A 387 -0.51 5.67 6.82
N LYS A 388 0.82 5.58 6.94
CA LYS A 388 1.57 4.36 7.20
C LYS A 388 2.33 4.54 8.49
N LEU A 389 2.19 3.57 9.39
CA LEU A 389 2.95 3.50 10.63
C LEU A 389 4.04 2.45 10.45
N ILE A 390 5.28 2.88 10.50
CA ILE A 390 6.45 2.04 10.28
C ILE A 390 7.28 2.00 11.55
N VAL A 391 7.74 0.81 11.92
CA VAL A 391 8.72 0.62 12.99
C VAL A 391 9.91 -0.14 12.47
N TRP A 392 11.08 0.20 13.02
CA TRP A 392 12.32 -0.54 12.83
C TRP A 392 12.92 -0.94 14.18
N ALA A 393 13.46 -2.14 14.28
CA ALA A 393 14.23 -2.59 15.45
C ALA A 393 15.36 -3.53 15.03
N THR A 394 16.23 -3.89 15.98
CA THR A 394 17.36 -4.78 15.71
C THR A 394 16.96 -6.23 15.48
N THR A 395 15.81 -6.67 16.02
CA THR A 395 15.23 -7.99 15.81
C THR A 395 13.72 -7.88 15.53
N ARG A 396 13.12 -8.96 15.01
CA ARG A 396 11.70 -9.05 14.73
C ARG A 396 10.86 -8.91 16.00
N GLU A 397 11.26 -9.56 17.07
CA GLU A 397 10.57 -9.52 18.37
C GLU A 397 10.49 -8.07 18.88
N PHE A 398 11.60 -7.35 18.86
CA PHE A 398 11.62 -5.94 19.25
C PHE A 398 10.82 -5.03 18.30
N ALA A 399 10.74 -5.38 17.01
CA ALA A 399 9.88 -4.66 16.07
C ALA A 399 8.40 -4.87 16.40
N ILE A 400 7.96 -6.08 16.71
CA ILE A 400 6.60 -6.40 17.14
C ILE A 400 6.25 -5.65 18.43
N GLU A 401 7.10 -5.69 19.46
CA GLU A 401 6.86 -4.97 20.71
C GLU A 401 6.78 -3.47 20.50
N ARG A 402 7.63 -2.92 19.61
CA ARG A 402 7.58 -1.51 19.23
C ARG A 402 6.28 -1.18 18.50
N MET A 403 5.83 -2.02 17.56
CA MET A 403 4.57 -1.81 16.84
C MET A 403 3.38 -1.85 17.80
N ARG A 404 3.35 -2.77 18.77
CA ARG A 404 2.33 -2.81 19.82
C ARG A 404 2.26 -1.52 20.61
N ARG A 405 3.41 -0.98 21.03
CA ARG A 405 3.50 0.29 21.76
C ARG A 405 2.99 1.45 20.91
N VAL A 406 3.48 1.60 19.68
CA VAL A 406 3.11 2.76 18.85
C VAL A 406 1.65 2.70 18.39
N LEU A 407 1.08 1.53 18.14
CA LEU A 407 -0.36 1.37 17.88
C LEU A 407 -1.21 1.70 19.12
N TYR A 408 -0.70 1.48 20.33
CA TYR A 408 -1.35 1.90 21.57
C TYR A 408 -1.32 3.43 21.74
N GLU A 409 -0.20 4.07 21.40
CA GLU A 409 -0.01 5.52 21.51
C GLU A 409 -0.73 6.29 20.38
N TYR A 410 -0.96 5.69 19.21
CA TYR A 410 -1.58 6.35 18.07
C TYR A 410 -3.07 6.59 18.33
N LYS A 411 -3.46 7.86 18.51
CA LYS A 411 -4.84 8.24 18.78
C LYS A 411 -5.38 9.15 17.69
N ILE A 412 -6.47 8.73 17.09
CA ILE A 412 -7.23 9.51 16.12
C ILE A 412 -8.69 9.48 16.57
N THR A 413 -9.27 10.66 16.81
CA THR A 413 -10.68 10.80 17.21
C THR A 413 -11.46 11.61 16.18
N GLY A 414 -12.78 11.45 16.16
CA GLY A 414 -13.68 12.11 15.22
C GLY A 414 -14.11 11.21 14.06
N LEU A 415 -13.41 10.09 13.84
CA LEU A 415 -13.75 9.05 12.88
C LEU A 415 -13.26 7.69 13.38
N LYS A 416 -13.74 6.60 12.79
CA LYS A 416 -13.26 5.25 13.09
C LYS A 416 -12.01 4.92 12.26
N THR A 417 -11.10 4.14 12.84
CA THR A 417 -9.88 3.67 12.17
C THR A 417 -9.65 2.19 12.43
N ASN A 418 -8.84 1.56 11.59
CA ASN A 418 -8.43 0.17 11.75
C ASN A 418 -7.33 -0.07 12.80
N ILE A 419 -6.90 0.95 13.56
CA ILE A 419 -5.79 0.84 14.55
C ILE A 419 -6.07 -0.26 15.58
N GLY A 420 -7.31 -0.36 16.08
CA GLY A 420 -7.71 -1.42 17.01
C GLY A 420 -7.51 -2.82 16.42
N TYR A 421 -7.93 -3.01 15.17
CA TYR A 421 -7.76 -4.26 14.44
C TYR A 421 -6.29 -4.64 14.23
N LEU A 422 -5.45 -3.68 13.87
CA LEU A 422 -4.00 -3.87 13.72
C LEU A 422 -3.33 -4.29 15.04
N ARG A 423 -3.78 -3.70 16.17
CA ARG A 423 -3.32 -4.12 17.51
C ARG A 423 -3.64 -5.58 17.80
N HIS A 424 -4.80 -6.07 17.37
CA HIS A 424 -5.14 -7.49 17.53
C HIS A 424 -4.26 -8.37 16.67
N ILE A 425 -4.00 -8.03 15.41
CA ILE A 425 -3.09 -8.76 14.53
C ILE A 425 -1.70 -8.94 15.18
N MET A 426 -1.15 -7.88 15.77
CA MET A 426 0.17 -7.94 16.44
C MET A 426 0.22 -8.91 17.63
N ASN A 427 -0.92 -9.39 18.12
CA ASN A 427 -1.02 -10.32 19.25
C ASN A 427 -1.42 -11.75 18.84
N VAL A 428 -1.76 -12.00 17.57
CA VAL A 428 -2.06 -13.35 17.09
C VAL A 428 -0.79 -14.21 17.18
N PRO A 429 -0.84 -15.39 17.85
CA PRO A 429 0.34 -16.25 18.00
C PRO A 429 1.03 -16.58 16.68
N ASP A 430 0.28 -16.96 15.64
CA ASP A 430 0.82 -17.28 14.32
C ASP A 430 1.60 -16.09 13.71
N PHE A 431 1.17 -14.84 13.95
CA PHE A 431 1.93 -13.65 13.52
C PHE A 431 3.23 -13.52 14.32
N VAL A 432 3.14 -13.63 15.66
CA VAL A 432 4.30 -13.49 16.56
C VAL A 432 5.38 -14.52 16.23
N GLU A 433 4.97 -15.76 15.96
CA GLU A 433 5.86 -16.87 15.62
C GLU A 433 6.35 -16.85 14.16
N GLY A 434 5.74 -16.02 13.30
CA GLY A 434 6.06 -15.96 11.86
C GLY A 434 5.47 -17.12 11.05
N HIS A 435 4.46 -17.79 11.56
CA HIS A 435 3.79 -18.94 10.95
C HIS A 435 2.49 -18.52 10.24
N TYR A 436 2.59 -17.72 9.20
CA TYR A 436 1.42 -17.20 8.49
C TYR A 436 1.65 -17.17 6.96
N ASN A 437 0.55 -17.14 6.22
CA ASN A 437 0.50 -17.05 4.78
C ASN A 437 -0.68 -16.15 4.35
N THR A 438 -1.05 -16.11 3.07
CA THR A 438 -2.16 -15.27 2.58
C THR A 438 -3.52 -15.62 3.16
N LEU A 439 -3.69 -16.77 3.82
CA LEU A 439 -4.90 -17.16 4.51
C LEU A 439 -4.95 -16.71 5.98
N PHE A 440 -3.99 -15.92 6.44
CA PHE A 440 -3.90 -15.47 7.83
C PHE A 440 -5.19 -14.82 8.34
N ILE A 441 -5.72 -13.82 7.63
CA ILE A 441 -6.95 -13.12 8.05
C ILE A 441 -8.17 -14.05 8.05
N PRO A 442 -8.46 -14.83 6.98
CA PRO A 442 -9.54 -15.80 7.02
C PRO A 442 -9.43 -16.81 8.17
N LYS A 443 -8.22 -17.33 8.43
CA LYS A 443 -7.97 -18.33 9.49
C LYS A 443 -8.24 -17.78 10.90
N HIS A 444 -7.94 -16.51 11.15
CA HIS A 444 -8.08 -15.87 12.45
C HIS A 444 -9.29 -14.94 12.59
N GLN A 445 -10.23 -14.95 11.63
CA GLN A 445 -11.33 -14.00 11.55
C GLN A 445 -12.20 -13.99 12.81
N ASP A 446 -12.51 -15.14 13.36
CA ASP A 446 -13.37 -15.26 14.56
C ASP A 446 -12.68 -14.67 15.79
N MET A 447 -11.40 -15.02 16.02
CA MET A 447 -10.58 -14.46 17.11
C MET A 447 -10.49 -12.92 17.02
N LEU A 448 -10.24 -12.40 15.81
CA LEU A 448 -10.13 -10.95 15.60
C LEU A 448 -11.46 -10.23 15.83
N ARG A 449 -12.60 -10.88 15.57
CA ARG A 449 -13.94 -10.36 15.86
C ARG A 449 -14.27 -10.40 17.34
N GLU A 450 -13.95 -11.49 18.04
CA GLU A 450 -14.18 -11.61 19.48
C GLU A 450 -13.43 -10.53 20.27
N TRP A 451 -12.18 -10.26 19.91
CA TRP A 451 -11.40 -9.19 20.55
C TRP A 451 -11.99 -7.79 20.32
N ALA A 452 -12.57 -7.55 19.16
CA ALA A 452 -13.29 -6.30 18.89
C ALA A 452 -14.54 -6.18 19.81
N GLY A 453 -15.33 -7.27 19.97
CA GLY A 453 -16.50 -7.29 20.83
C GLY A 453 -16.19 -7.11 22.32
N GLN A 454 -15.09 -7.69 22.84
CA GLN A 454 -14.67 -7.48 24.23
C GLN A 454 -14.40 -6.01 24.57
N LYS A 455 -13.91 -5.24 23.58
CA LYS A 455 -13.66 -3.82 23.75
C LYS A 455 -14.95 -2.98 23.81
N GLU A 456 -16.01 -3.41 23.14
CA GLU A 456 -17.34 -2.76 23.26
C GLU A 456 -17.87 -2.89 24.66
N GLU A 457 -17.82 -4.08 25.27
CA GLU A 457 -18.28 -4.35 26.62
C GLU A 457 -17.50 -3.54 27.68
N GLU A 458 -16.17 -3.46 27.55
CA GLU A 458 -15.36 -2.59 28.41
C GLU A 458 -15.71 -1.10 28.24
N THR A 459 -15.97 -0.65 27.01
CA THR A 459 -16.32 0.75 26.70
C THR A 459 -17.71 1.10 27.25
N GLU A 460 -18.68 0.19 27.17
CA GLU A 460 -20.02 0.37 27.77
C GLU A 460 -19.93 0.47 29.30
N ASN A 461 -19.13 -0.40 29.94
CA ASN A 461 -18.90 -0.35 31.38
C ASN A 461 -18.26 0.96 31.83
N ILE A 462 -17.27 1.47 31.08
CA ILE A 462 -16.63 2.77 31.34
C ILE A 462 -17.64 3.91 31.13
N ALA A 463 -18.46 3.85 30.09
CA ALA A 463 -19.48 4.86 29.82
C ALA A 463 -20.55 4.88 30.93
N MET A 464 -20.99 3.71 31.41
CA MET A 464 -21.92 3.61 32.56
C MET A 464 -21.30 4.18 33.83
N ILE A 465 -20.01 3.88 34.12
CA ILE A 465 -19.31 4.43 35.29
C ILE A 465 -19.19 5.95 35.16
N ALA A 466 -18.84 6.47 33.98
CA ALA A 466 -18.72 7.92 33.75
C ALA A 466 -20.08 8.62 33.93
N ALA A 467 -21.16 8.04 33.37
CA ALA A 467 -22.52 8.56 33.55
C ALA A 467 -22.98 8.53 35.01
N TYR A 468 -22.63 7.47 35.75
CA TYR A 468 -22.93 7.36 37.18
C TYR A 468 -22.13 8.39 38.01
N ILE A 469 -20.89 8.64 37.72
CA ILE A 469 -20.08 9.68 38.37
C ILE A 469 -20.68 11.07 38.08
N ASP A 470 -21.05 11.36 36.85
CA ASP A 470 -21.68 12.62 36.45
C ASP A 470 -23.04 12.80 37.20
N TYR A 471 -23.82 11.75 37.30
CA TYR A 471 -25.08 11.75 38.08
C TYR A 471 -24.81 12.03 39.56
N LEU A 472 -23.81 11.40 40.20
CA LEU A 472 -23.46 11.67 41.61
C LEU A 472 -22.99 13.12 41.82
N MET A 473 -22.18 13.65 40.92
CA MET A 473 -21.72 15.05 40.98
C MET A 473 -22.88 16.03 40.88
N ASN A 474 -23.84 15.77 40.00
CA ASN A 474 -25.06 16.58 39.86
C ASN A 474 -25.98 16.46 41.07
N LEU A 475 -26.03 15.31 41.77
CA LEU A 475 -26.78 15.13 43.03
C LEU A 475 -26.12 15.93 44.17
N GLU A 476 -24.83 15.97 44.28
CA GLU A 476 -24.10 16.77 45.28
C GLU A 476 -24.29 18.26 45.05
N GLU A 477 -24.27 18.73 43.81
CA GLU A 477 -24.56 20.13 43.45
C GLU A 477 -26.02 20.52 43.79
N ASN A 478 -26.97 19.64 43.57
CA ASN A 478 -28.38 19.88 43.92
C ASN A 478 -28.68 19.81 45.42
N ASN A 479 -27.89 19.07 46.21
CA ASN A 479 -28.05 18.97 47.67
C ASN A 479 -27.28 20.05 48.43
N SER A 480 -26.29 20.71 47.83
CA SER A 480 -25.61 21.86 48.40
C SER A 480 -26.37 23.14 48.06
N GLY A 481 -27.52 23.33 48.69
CA GLY A 481 -28.33 24.55 48.64
C GLY A 481 -27.65 25.77 49.25
N SER A 482 -26.51 26.18 48.79
CA SER A 482 -25.90 27.47 49.04
C SER A 482 -25.39 28.04 47.71
N SER A 483 -26.02 29.14 47.34
CA SER A 483 -25.69 29.98 46.19
C SER A 483 -24.25 30.57 46.32
N ASP A 484 -23.27 29.80 45.98
CA ASP A 484 -21.94 30.35 45.69
C ASP A 484 -21.78 30.51 44.17
N ASN A 485 -22.24 31.66 43.70
CA ASN A 485 -22.21 32.06 42.27
C ASN A 485 -20.81 32.47 41.85
N ARG A 486 -19.77 31.66 42.16
CA ARG A 486 -18.43 31.87 41.67
C ARG A 486 -18.35 31.27 40.24
N PRO A 487 -18.02 32.08 39.24
CA PRO A 487 -17.84 31.53 37.89
C PRO A 487 -16.77 30.48 37.95
N ILE A 488 -17.08 29.30 37.45
CA ILE A 488 -16.09 28.19 37.27
C ILE A 488 -14.89 28.76 36.53
N SER A 489 -13.70 28.69 37.14
CA SER A 489 -12.51 29.26 36.52
C SER A 489 -12.27 28.59 35.17
N ARG A 490 -11.94 29.37 34.15
CA ARG A 490 -11.63 28.86 32.80
C ARG A 490 -10.58 27.76 32.83
N TRP A 491 -9.69 27.76 33.82
CA TRP A 491 -8.70 26.72 34.07
C TRP A 491 -9.33 25.39 34.53
N ARG A 492 -10.34 25.46 35.38
CA ARG A 492 -11.05 24.28 35.87
C ARG A 492 -11.91 23.66 34.73
N GLU A 493 -12.57 24.51 33.95
CA GLU A 493 -13.30 24.10 32.75
C GLU A 493 -12.38 23.46 31.69
N PHE A 494 -11.21 24.05 31.45
CA PHE A 494 -10.20 23.50 30.54
C PHE A 494 -9.61 22.19 31.08
N GLY A 495 -9.37 22.07 32.38
CA GLY A 495 -8.86 20.87 33.03
C GLY A 495 -9.87 19.73 32.98
N LEU A 496 -11.16 20.00 33.19
CA LEU A 496 -12.24 19.01 33.05
C LEU A 496 -12.40 18.55 31.59
N LYS A 497 -12.42 19.46 30.62
CA LYS A 497 -12.47 19.12 29.19
C LYS A 497 -11.28 18.29 28.74
N LYS A 498 -10.06 18.59 29.20
CA LYS A 498 -8.86 17.80 28.88
C LYS A 498 -8.75 16.50 29.69
N GLY A 499 -9.27 16.46 30.90
CA GLY A 499 -9.28 15.24 31.73
C GLY A 499 -10.19 14.16 31.15
N VAL A 500 -11.37 14.52 30.66
CA VAL A 500 -12.33 13.59 29.99
C VAL A 500 -11.81 13.10 28.62
N LEU A 501 -10.94 13.86 27.96
CA LEU A 501 -10.33 13.46 26.67
C LEU A 501 -9.06 12.59 26.81
N ARG A 502 -8.65 12.27 28.05
CA ARG A 502 -7.45 11.44 28.33
C ARG A 502 -7.75 10.00 28.78
N ILE A 503 -9.02 9.59 28.78
CA ILE A 503 -9.44 8.22 29.11
C ILE A 503 -9.73 7.46 27.82
#